data_b5e1df20fd0f9a4ba482cfba2060c5fb
#
_entry.id   b5e1df20fd0f9a4ba482cfba2060c5fb
#
_cell.length_a   1.000
_cell.length_b   1.000
_cell.length_c   1.000
_cell.angle_alpha   90.00
_cell.angle_beta   90.00
_cell.angle_gamma   90.00
#
_symmetry.space_group_name_H-M   'P 1'
#
loop_
_entity.id
_entity.type
_entity.pdbx_description
1 polymer ?
#
loop_
_entity_poly.entity_id
_entity_poly.type
_entity_poly.pdbx_seq_one_letter_code
_entity_poly.pdbx_strand_id
1 'polypeptide(L)'
;VYKRQVSIITKGENSGNYYLQIFRTIKHDMKHHIREINDLLMKDKVQQAKDYLQQMSDEIISAQNIYNTGNEAFDGILNFYAEKYMNKGLELVVSVVIPENLKINIYDVNIILGNLLDNALENAIDNSKVSLNIKYTAGMIHISMSNLYDGGIKKEDGHIISKKGDKDNHGYGLNNIKRIVDKYDGSMIEEYENGQFEIAIIIYLE
;
A
#
# COMPACT_ATOMS: atom_id res chain seq x y z
N VAL A 1 -0.30 -25.11 7.77
CA VAL A 1 -1.32 -25.46 6.75
C VAL A 1 -1.03 -24.80 5.42
N TYR A 2 -0.48 -23.57 5.38
CA TYR A 2 -0.19 -22.84 4.13
C TYR A 2 0.97 -23.41 3.29
N LYS A 3 1.96 -24.11 3.90
CA LYS A 3 3.11 -24.67 3.18
C LYS A 3 2.81 -25.86 2.25
N ARG A 4 1.62 -26.46 2.31
CA ARG A 4 1.25 -27.61 1.48
C ARG A 4 0.50 -27.29 0.19
N GLN A 5 0.04 -26.05 0.00
CA GLN A 5 -0.75 -25.68 -1.19
C GLN A 5 0.06 -25.03 -2.32
N VAL A 6 1.31 -24.65 -2.09
CA VAL A 6 2.14 -23.95 -3.10
C VAL A 6 2.88 -24.91 -4.05
N SER A 7 2.89 -26.23 -3.81
CA SER A 7 3.69 -27.18 -4.59
C SER A 7 2.97 -27.91 -5.72
N ILE A 8 1.75 -27.49 -6.09
CA ILE A 8 1.02 -28.11 -7.21
C ILE A 8 0.57 -27.03 -8.22
N ILE A 9 1.52 -26.38 -8.86
CA ILE A 9 1.24 -25.58 -10.07
C ILE A 9 2.32 -25.84 -11.12
N THR A 10 2.17 -26.96 -11.83
CA THR A 10 2.69 -27.12 -13.16
C THR A 10 1.70 -27.93 -13.98
N LYS A 11 0.84 -27.25 -14.73
CA LYS A 11 0.39 -27.54 -16.10
C LYS A 11 -0.90 -26.79 -16.40
N GLY A 12 -0.87 -26.08 -17.51
CA GLY A 12 -1.89 -25.17 -17.99
C GLY A 12 -3.29 -25.74 -18.06
N GLU A 13 -4.19 -24.86 -17.78
CA GLU A 13 -5.51 -24.60 -18.31
C GLU A 13 -6.38 -23.90 -17.25
N ASN A 14 -6.97 -22.75 -17.60
CA ASN A 14 -7.89 -21.95 -16.78
C ASN A 14 -7.31 -21.07 -15.65
N SER A 15 -6.33 -20.26 -15.97
CA SER A 15 -5.75 -19.28 -15.01
C SER A 15 -6.80 -18.34 -14.39
N GLY A 16 -7.79 -17.87 -15.14
CA GLY A 16 -8.78 -16.90 -14.65
C GLY A 16 -9.69 -17.45 -13.54
N ASN A 17 -10.20 -18.69 -13.65
CA ASN A 17 -11.05 -19.29 -12.62
C ASN A 17 -10.27 -19.66 -11.36
N TYR A 18 -8.98 -19.99 -11.49
CA TYR A 18 -8.10 -20.30 -10.36
C TYR A 18 -7.81 -19.07 -9.52
N TYR A 19 -7.46 -17.95 -10.14
CA TYR A 19 -7.24 -16.67 -9.42
C TYR A 19 -8.51 -16.18 -8.74
N LEU A 20 -9.67 -16.33 -9.38
CA LEU A 20 -10.96 -15.98 -8.76
C LEU A 20 -11.30 -16.88 -7.56
N GLN A 21 -10.95 -18.16 -7.60
CA GLN A 21 -11.12 -19.05 -6.44
C GLN A 21 -10.19 -18.67 -5.30
N ILE A 22 -8.91 -18.43 -5.57
CA ILE A 22 -7.95 -17.95 -4.56
C ILE A 22 -8.44 -16.66 -3.93
N PHE A 23 -8.84 -15.69 -4.75
CA PHE A 23 -9.36 -14.40 -4.27
C PHE A 23 -10.62 -14.56 -3.39
N ARG A 24 -11.55 -15.45 -3.78
CA ARG A 24 -12.74 -15.77 -2.96
C ARG A 24 -12.36 -16.40 -1.63
N THR A 25 -11.41 -17.31 -1.63
CA THR A 25 -10.91 -17.97 -0.41
C THR A 25 -10.25 -16.95 0.51
N ILE A 26 -9.33 -16.15 0.00
CA ILE A 26 -8.68 -15.09 0.79
C ILE A 26 -9.71 -14.11 1.35
N LYS A 27 -10.67 -13.66 0.54
CA LYS A 27 -11.74 -12.77 0.99
C LYS A 27 -12.62 -13.41 2.06
N HIS A 28 -12.89 -14.70 1.96
CA HIS A 28 -13.67 -15.46 2.95
C HIS A 28 -12.90 -15.55 4.27
N ASP A 29 -11.64 -15.91 4.21
CA ASP A 29 -10.78 -16.08 5.40
C ASP A 29 -10.56 -14.74 6.11
N MET A 30 -10.31 -13.66 5.34
CA MET A 30 -10.24 -12.30 5.89
C MET A 30 -11.54 -11.89 6.61
N LYS A 31 -12.71 -12.21 6.04
CA LYS A 31 -13.98 -11.94 6.72
C LYS A 31 -14.11 -12.71 8.03
N HIS A 32 -13.62 -13.94 8.07
CA HIS A 32 -13.64 -14.76 9.28
C HIS A 32 -12.75 -14.13 10.36
N HIS A 33 -11.52 -13.75 10.03
CA HIS A 33 -10.61 -13.10 10.96
C HIS A 33 -11.17 -11.78 11.51
N ILE A 34 -11.75 -10.94 10.64
CA ILE A 34 -12.37 -9.67 11.05
C ILE A 34 -13.54 -9.92 12.01
N ARG A 35 -14.36 -10.95 11.77
CA ARG A 35 -15.48 -11.28 12.67
C ARG A 35 -14.98 -11.73 14.03
N GLU A 36 -13.98 -12.62 14.07
CA GLU A 36 -13.39 -13.12 15.32
C GLU A 36 -12.82 -11.97 16.17
N ILE A 37 -12.08 -11.05 15.53
CA ILE A 37 -11.56 -9.86 16.21
C ILE A 37 -12.70 -9.00 16.76
N ASN A 38 -13.74 -8.73 15.96
CA ASN A 38 -14.90 -7.96 16.39
C ASN A 38 -15.62 -8.64 17.56
N ASP A 39 -15.82 -9.94 17.50
CA ASP A 39 -16.47 -10.72 18.57
C ASP A 39 -15.69 -10.64 19.88
N LEU A 40 -14.37 -10.71 19.82
CA LEU A 40 -13.51 -10.55 20.98
C LEU A 40 -13.62 -9.12 21.56
N LEU A 41 -13.62 -8.10 20.72
CA LEU A 41 -13.75 -6.70 21.14
C LEU A 41 -15.14 -6.42 21.72
N MET A 42 -16.21 -6.93 21.13
CA MET A 42 -17.59 -6.79 21.64
C MET A 42 -17.80 -7.48 22.99
N LYS A 43 -16.99 -8.49 23.33
CA LYS A 43 -16.97 -9.18 24.61
C LYS A 43 -15.99 -8.57 25.61
N ASP A 44 -15.44 -7.38 25.31
CA ASP A 44 -14.41 -6.67 26.11
C ASP A 44 -13.12 -7.49 26.35
N LYS A 45 -12.84 -8.45 25.45
CA LYS A 45 -11.66 -9.32 25.51
C LYS A 45 -10.49 -8.73 24.70
N VAL A 46 -10.14 -7.48 25.00
CA VAL A 46 -9.14 -6.70 24.24
C VAL A 46 -7.79 -7.41 24.16
N GLN A 47 -7.34 -8.05 25.25
CA GLN A 47 -6.05 -8.75 25.23
C GLN A 47 -6.10 -9.97 24.30
N GLN A 48 -7.18 -10.74 24.30
CA GLN A 48 -7.31 -11.88 23.38
C GLN A 48 -7.39 -11.44 21.91
N ALA A 49 -8.02 -10.29 21.61
CA ALA A 49 -8.01 -9.72 20.28
C ALA A 49 -6.59 -9.30 19.84
N LYS A 50 -5.81 -8.72 20.75
CA LYS A 50 -4.39 -8.38 20.49
C LYS A 50 -3.56 -9.65 20.24
N ASP A 51 -3.70 -10.67 21.06
CA ASP A 51 -2.97 -11.94 20.93
C ASP A 51 -3.33 -12.62 19.60
N TYR A 52 -4.60 -12.58 19.20
CA TYR A 52 -5.05 -13.11 17.92
C TYR A 52 -4.45 -12.36 16.73
N LEU A 53 -4.44 -11.03 16.78
CA LEU A 53 -3.78 -10.19 15.78
C LEU A 53 -2.27 -10.45 15.72
N GLN A 54 -1.63 -10.63 16.89
CA GLN A 54 -0.21 -10.96 16.97
C GLN A 54 0.08 -12.32 16.30
N GLN A 55 -0.72 -13.36 16.58
CA GLN A 55 -0.59 -14.66 15.92
C GLN A 55 -0.76 -14.59 14.39
N MET A 56 -1.65 -13.71 13.89
CA MET A 56 -1.79 -13.47 12.46
C MET A 56 -0.56 -12.74 11.87
N SER A 57 0.07 -11.89 12.65
CA SER A 57 1.20 -11.06 12.21
C SER A 57 2.57 -11.71 12.43
N ASP A 58 2.72 -12.65 13.37
CA ASP A 58 4.01 -13.30 13.68
C ASP A 58 4.62 -14.08 12.49
N GLU A 59 3.84 -14.38 11.47
CA GLU A 59 4.37 -14.86 10.19
C GLU A 59 4.94 -13.73 9.29
N ILE A 60 4.74 -12.47 9.66
CA ILE A 60 4.99 -11.30 8.79
C ILE A 60 5.97 -10.28 9.39
N ILE A 61 6.17 -10.22 10.71
CA ILE A 61 6.88 -9.10 11.32
C ILE A 61 8.07 -9.54 12.19
N SER A 62 9.24 -9.65 11.58
CA SER A 62 10.51 -9.35 12.26
C SER A 62 10.87 -7.86 12.02
N ALA A 63 9.97 -6.96 12.37
CA ALA A 63 10.15 -5.55 12.06
C ALA A 63 11.14 -4.89 13.02
N GLN A 64 12.33 -4.59 12.55
CA GLN A 64 13.09 -3.45 13.06
C GLN A 64 12.28 -2.19 12.72
N ASN A 65 11.83 -1.44 13.74
CA ASN A 65 11.19 -0.14 13.54
C ASN A 65 12.22 0.86 12.99
N ILE A 66 12.28 0.97 11.67
CA ILE A 66 13.22 1.85 10.95
C ILE A 66 12.72 3.29 10.99
N TYR A 67 11.39 3.47 10.90
CA TYR A 67 10.74 4.77 10.93
C TYR A 67 9.99 5.00 12.24
N ASN A 68 10.21 6.15 12.84
CA ASN A 68 9.51 6.63 14.04
C ASN A 68 9.16 8.10 13.81
N THR A 69 7.96 8.36 13.29
CA THR A 69 7.45 9.70 13.00
C THR A 69 6.73 10.33 14.20
N GLY A 70 6.48 9.53 15.25
CA GLY A 70 5.63 9.89 16.38
C GLY A 70 4.14 9.68 16.11
N ASN A 71 3.75 9.22 14.93
CA ASN A 71 2.36 8.89 14.60
C ASN A 71 2.25 7.41 14.23
N GLU A 72 1.59 6.63 15.10
CA GLU A 72 1.51 5.17 14.98
C GLU A 72 0.96 4.68 13.64
N ALA A 73 0.04 5.43 13.02
CA ALA A 73 -0.55 5.06 11.74
C ALA A 73 0.48 5.11 10.61
N PHE A 74 1.30 6.16 10.58
CA PHE A 74 2.36 6.31 9.59
C PHE A 74 3.52 5.35 9.88
N ASP A 75 3.89 5.20 11.16
CA ASP A 75 4.97 4.29 11.56
C ASP A 75 4.68 2.85 11.16
N GLY A 76 3.46 2.38 11.40
CA GLY A 76 3.05 1.02 11.03
C GLY A 76 3.19 0.74 9.54
N ILE A 77 2.65 1.60 8.68
CA ILE A 77 2.71 1.39 7.23
C ILE A 77 4.12 1.58 6.67
N LEU A 78 4.86 2.58 7.14
CA LEU A 78 6.21 2.85 6.66
C LEU A 78 7.19 1.72 7.02
N ASN A 79 7.11 1.19 8.24
CA ASN A 79 7.96 0.07 8.66
C ASN A 79 7.63 -1.22 7.90
N PHE A 80 6.34 -1.50 7.66
CA PHE A 80 5.91 -2.63 6.84
C PHE A 80 6.50 -2.57 5.42
N TYR A 81 6.47 -1.39 4.79
CA TYR A 81 7.03 -1.23 3.45
C TYR A 81 8.56 -1.17 3.45
N ALA A 82 9.20 -0.64 4.50
CA ALA A 82 10.66 -0.64 4.60
C ALA A 82 11.24 -2.05 4.44
N GLU A 83 10.64 -3.04 5.11
CA GLU A 83 11.05 -4.43 5.00
C GLU A 83 10.84 -4.98 3.58
N LYS A 84 9.67 -4.73 2.97
CA LYS A 84 9.37 -5.16 1.60
C LYS A 84 10.38 -4.59 0.59
N TYR A 85 10.72 -3.29 0.72
CA TYR A 85 11.66 -2.63 -0.17
C TYR A 85 13.07 -3.20 -0.01
N MET A 86 13.52 -3.41 1.22
CA MET A 86 14.81 -4.01 1.51
C MET A 86 14.92 -5.42 0.92
N ASN A 87 13.88 -6.23 1.06
CA ASN A 87 13.83 -7.59 0.50
C ASN A 87 13.86 -7.60 -1.04
N LYS A 88 13.42 -6.52 -1.69
CA LYS A 88 13.46 -6.35 -3.15
C LYS A 88 14.75 -5.66 -3.64
N GLY A 89 15.63 -5.27 -2.74
CA GLY A 89 16.86 -4.52 -3.08
C GLY A 89 16.61 -3.08 -3.50
N LEU A 90 15.46 -2.49 -3.11
CA LEU A 90 15.13 -1.09 -3.32
C LEU A 90 15.48 -0.28 -2.08
N GLU A 91 15.94 0.95 -2.28
CA GLU A 91 16.15 1.92 -1.20
C GLU A 91 14.89 2.78 -1.03
N LEU A 92 14.19 2.66 0.11
CA LEU A 92 13.09 3.54 0.46
C LEU A 92 13.61 4.69 1.34
N VAL A 93 13.56 5.92 0.81
CA VAL A 93 13.96 7.13 1.52
C VAL A 93 12.73 7.93 1.89
N VAL A 94 12.50 8.08 3.19
CA VAL A 94 11.30 8.71 3.73
C VAL A 94 11.65 9.97 4.51
N SER A 95 10.93 11.05 4.24
CA SER A 95 10.93 12.27 5.04
C SER A 95 9.50 12.55 5.49
N VAL A 96 9.25 12.56 6.80
CA VAL A 96 7.93 12.82 7.37
C VAL A 96 8.01 13.94 8.39
N VAL A 97 7.18 14.96 8.21
CA VAL A 97 7.05 16.09 9.13
C VAL A 97 5.55 16.33 9.37
N ILE A 98 5.01 15.67 10.39
CA ILE A 98 3.59 15.72 10.77
C ILE A 98 3.45 15.85 12.28
N PRO A 99 2.34 16.40 12.79
CA PRO A 99 2.04 16.37 14.23
C PRO A 99 1.74 14.94 14.70
N GLU A 100 2.10 14.62 15.94
CA GLU A 100 1.76 13.34 16.58
C GLU A 100 0.25 13.05 16.53
N ASN A 101 -0.58 14.06 16.80
CA ASN A 101 -2.03 13.97 16.86
C ASN A 101 -2.69 14.45 15.56
N LEU A 102 -2.18 14.05 14.42
CA LEU A 102 -2.76 14.38 13.12
C LEU A 102 -4.15 13.76 12.98
N LYS A 103 -5.16 14.61 12.79
CA LYS A 103 -6.56 14.18 12.64
C LYS A 103 -6.84 13.75 11.20
N ILE A 104 -6.38 12.55 10.85
CA ILE A 104 -6.71 11.90 9.58
C ILE A 104 -7.20 10.48 9.86
N ASN A 105 -8.10 9.98 9.03
CA ASN A 105 -8.54 8.60 9.14
C ASN A 105 -7.39 7.65 8.75
N ILE A 106 -7.01 6.76 9.67
CA ILE A 106 -5.94 5.76 9.47
C ILE A 106 -6.18 4.88 8.22
N TYR A 107 -7.45 4.52 7.98
CA TYR A 107 -7.82 3.73 6.80
C TYR A 107 -7.50 4.47 5.48
N ASP A 108 -7.77 5.78 5.44
CA ASP A 108 -7.49 6.61 4.27
C ASP A 108 -5.97 6.77 4.06
N VAL A 109 -5.19 6.95 5.14
CA VAL A 109 -3.72 6.96 5.08
C VAL A 109 -3.20 5.65 4.50
N ASN A 110 -3.70 4.52 4.99
CA ASN A 110 -3.28 3.21 4.51
C ASN A 110 -3.64 2.98 3.04
N ILE A 111 -4.77 3.50 2.56
CA ILE A 111 -5.13 3.42 1.14
C ILE A 111 -4.16 4.26 0.30
N ILE A 112 -3.90 5.52 0.69
CA ILE A 112 -3.01 6.40 -0.08
C ILE A 112 -1.59 5.83 -0.10
N LEU A 113 -0.97 5.65 1.07
CA LEU A 113 0.42 5.22 1.15
C LEU A 113 0.62 3.79 0.65
N GLY A 114 -0.32 2.89 0.94
CA GLY A 114 -0.26 1.52 0.46
C GLY A 114 -0.25 1.44 -1.07
N ASN A 115 -1.20 2.13 -1.73
CA ASN A 115 -1.23 2.13 -3.21
C ASN A 115 -0.02 2.83 -3.83
N LEU A 116 0.49 3.93 -3.21
CA LEU A 116 1.70 4.60 -3.68
C LEU A 116 2.92 3.68 -3.59
N LEU A 117 3.13 3.08 -2.42
CA LEU A 117 4.30 2.26 -2.14
C LEU A 117 4.25 0.92 -2.89
N ASP A 118 3.08 0.30 -3.04
CA ASP A 118 2.94 -0.90 -3.88
C ASP A 118 3.20 -0.57 -5.35
N ASN A 119 2.70 0.57 -5.87
CA ASN A 119 2.95 0.99 -7.25
C ASN A 119 4.45 1.19 -7.52
N ALA A 120 5.16 1.87 -6.62
CA ALA A 120 6.60 2.05 -6.75
C ALA A 120 7.36 0.72 -6.59
N LEU A 121 6.93 -0.14 -5.66
CA LEU A 121 7.53 -1.46 -5.46
C LEU A 121 7.41 -2.34 -6.72
N GLU A 122 6.30 -2.24 -7.46
CA GLU A 122 6.06 -3.01 -8.69
C GLU A 122 6.85 -2.49 -9.89
N ASN A 123 7.03 -1.16 -9.99
CA ASN A 123 7.48 -0.50 -11.21
C ASN A 123 8.87 0.15 -11.12
N ALA A 124 9.44 0.30 -9.92
CA ALA A 124 10.78 0.84 -9.77
C ALA A 124 11.86 -0.08 -10.36
N ILE A 125 12.90 0.52 -10.91
CA ILE A 125 14.08 -0.20 -11.41
C ILE A 125 14.79 -0.86 -10.23
N ASP A 126 15.21 -2.11 -10.40
CA ASP A 126 15.97 -2.84 -9.37
C ASP A 126 17.20 -2.04 -8.91
N ASN A 127 17.48 -2.10 -7.61
CA ASN A 127 18.56 -1.36 -6.95
C ASN A 127 18.43 0.17 -7.09
N SER A 128 17.24 0.69 -7.40
CA SER A 128 16.99 2.12 -7.44
C SER A 128 16.44 2.63 -6.11
N LYS A 129 16.32 3.96 -6.04
CA LYS A 129 15.82 4.69 -4.90
C LYS A 129 14.38 5.13 -5.14
N VAL A 130 13.54 4.93 -4.13
CA VAL A 130 12.19 5.49 -4.05
C VAL A 130 12.16 6.54 -2.95
N SER A 131 11.77 7.76 -3.28
CA SER A 131 11.70 8.88 -2.35
C SER A 131 10.26 9.18 -2.00
N LEU A 132 9.94 9.23 -0.71
CA LEU A 132 8.62 9.59 -0.19
C LEU A 132 8.75 10.76 0.77
N ASN A 133 8.03 11.86 0.51
CA ASN A 133 7.97 13.00 1.41
C ASN A 133 6.53 13.23 1.85
N ILE A 134 6.33 13.42 3.15
CA ILE A 134 5.04 13.72 3.77
C ILE A 134 5.22 14.91 4.68
N LYS A 135 4.44 15.97 4.44
CA LYS A 135 4.53 17.19 5.24
C LYS A 135 3.13 17.72 5.55
N TYR A 136 2.88 18.01 6.83
CA TYR A 136 1.71 18.76 7.26
C TYR A 136 2.05 20.25 7.37
N THR A 137 1.22 21.10 6.79
CA THR A 137 1.38 22.55 6.87
C THR A 137 0.01 23.22 6.75
N ALA A 138 -0.35 24.06 7.74
CA ALA A 138 -1.53 24.92 7.68
C ALA A 138 -2.85 24.19 7.30
N GLY A 139 -3.13 23.07 7.93
CA GLY A 139 -4.35 22.30 7.65
C GLY A 139 -4.27 21.38 6.42
N MET A 140 -3.10 21.27 5.78
CA MET A 140 -2.91 20.45 4.58
C MET A 140 -1.84 19.38 4.82
N ILE A 141 -2.07 18.20 4.27
CA ILE A 141 -1.03 17.18 4.10
C ILE A 141 -0.57 17.20 2.65
N HIS A 142 0.72 17.38 2.46
CA HIS A 142 1.40 17.22 1.19
C HIS A 142 2.11 15.87 1.19
N ILE A 143 1.82 15.04 0.21
CA ILE A 143 2.49 13.76 -0.01
C ILE A 143 3.10 13.83 -1.40
N SER A 144 4.40 13.58 -1.51
CA SER A 144 5.05 13.43 -2.80
C SER A 144 5.91 12.17 -2.83
N MET A 145 5.88 11.47 -3.93
CA MET A 145 6.69 10.28 -4.15
C MET A 145 7.32 10.32 -5.53
N SER A 146 8.57 9.87 -5.62
CA SER A 146 9.28 9.72 -6.89
C SER A 146 10.09 8.44 -6.93
N ASN A 147 10.12 7.81 -8.11
CA ASN A 147 10.96 6.65 -8.39
C ASN A 147 11.38 6.61 -9.85
N LEU A 148 12.51 5.97 -10.13
CA LEU A 148 12.89 5.60 -11.48
C LEU A 148 12.03 4.43 -11.96
N TYR A 149 11.63 4.45 -13.22
CA TYR A 149 10.91 3.36 -13.85
C TYR A 149 11.51 3.00 -15.23
N ASP A 150 11.32 1.78 -15.66
CA ASP A 150 11.94 1.21 -16.86
C ASP A 150 11.28 1.70 -18.19
N GLY A 151 10.78 2.90 -18.25
CA GLY A 151 10.43 3.63 -19.48
C GLY A 151 9.37 3.00 -20.42
N GLY A 152 8.74 1.90 -20.05
CA GLY A 152 7.78 1.19 -20.89
C GLY A 152 6.33 1.65 -20.81
N ILE A 153 6.09 2.89 -20.48
CA ILE A 153 4.74 3.45 -20.44
C ILE A 153 4.28 3.78 -21.87
N LYS A 154 3.23 3.10 -22.34
CA LYS A 154 2.50 3.52 -23.52
C LYS A 154 1.42 4.51 -23.09
N LYS A 155 1.42 5.70 -23.73
CA LYS A 155 0.32 6.63 -23.61
C LYS A 155 -0.62 6.43 -24.79
N GLU A 156 -1.89 6.16 -24.53
CA GLU A 156 -2.95 6.15 -25.53
C GLU A 156 -4.04 7.13 -25.07
N ASP A 157 -4.37 8.11 -25.88
CA ASP A 157 -5.36 9.18 -25.59
C ASP A 157 -5.12 9.95 -24.27
N GLY A 158 -3.85 10.16 -23.89
CA GLY A 158 -3.50 10.86 -22.65
C GLY A 158 -3.57 10.01 -21.39
N HIS A 159 -4.01 8.75 -21.50
CA HIS A 159 -4.05 7.79 -20.42
C HIS A 159 -2.87 6.81 -20.50
N ILE A 160 -2.32 6.45 -19.33
CA ILE A 160 -1.20 5.54 -19.25
C ILE A 160 -1.70 4.11 -19.33
N ILE A 161 -1.17 3.36 -20.29
CA ILE A 161 -1.41 1.92 -20.42
C ILE A 161 -0.18 1.19 -19.89
N SER A 162 -0.33 0.40 -18.83
CA SER A 162 0.76 -0.41 -18.31
C SER A 162 1.17 -1.53 -19.27
N LYS A 163 2.43 -1.94 -19.21
CA LYS A 163 3.03 -3.03 -20.03
C LYS A 163 2.37 -4.41 -19.84
N LYS A 164 1.71 -4.65 -18.71
CA LYS A 164 1.02 -5.92 -18.47
C LYS A 164 -0.36 -5.83 -19.11
N GLY A 165 -0.58 -6.60 -20.18
CA GLY A 165 -1.82 -6.65 -20.97
C GLY A 165 -3.08 -7.08 -20.24
N ASP A 166 -3.15 -6.95 -18.93
CA ASP A 166 -4.31 -7.16 -18.09
C ASP A 166 -5.02 -5.83 -17.90
N LYS A 167 -5.97 -5.53 -18.79
CA LYS A 167 -6.81 -4.33 -18.74
C LYS A 167 -7.62 -4.21 -17.44
N ASP A 168 -7.71 -5.26 -16.64
CA ASP A 168 -8.57 -5.33 -15.46
C ASP A 168 -7.87 -5.02 -14.14
N ASN A 169 -6.52 -4.93 -14.07
CA ASN A 169 -5.80 -4.81 -12.79
C ASN A 169 -4.96 -3.52 -12.61
N HIS A 170 -4.81 -2.67 -13.65
CA HIS A 170 -4.04 -1.43 -13.56
C HIS A 170 -4.93 -0.21 -13.70
N GLY A 171 -4.97 0.60 -12.68
CA GLY A 171 -5.83 1.77 -12.54
C GLY A 171 -6.56 1.80 -11.20
N TYR A 172 -6.72 0.65 -10.54
CA TYR A 172 -7.41 0.61 -9.25
C TYR A 172 -6.64 1.35 -8.16
N GLY A 173 -5.30 1.25 -8.13
CA GLY A 173 -4.47 1.90 -7.12
C GLY A 173 -4.57 3.43 -7.17
N LEU A 174 -4.30 4.04 -8.32
CA LEU A 174 -4.40 5.48 -8.50
C LEU A 174 -5.86 5.97 -8.38
N ASN A 175 -6.83 5.20 -8.86
CA ASN A 175 -8.25 5.51 -8.68
C ASN A 175 -8.67 5.45 -7.21
N ASN A 176 -8.14 4.51 -6.42
CA ASN A 176 -8.37 4.45 -4.98
C ASN A 176 -7.79 5.67 -4.28
N ILE A 177 -6.57 6.08 -4.65
CA ILE A 177 -5.95 7.29 -4.13
C ILE A 177 -6.82 8.51 -4.49
N LYS A 178 -7.20 8.65 -5.77
CA LYS A 178 -8.02 9.77 -6.24
C LYS A 178 -9.33 9.88 -5.46
N ARG A 179 -10.02 8.76 -5.24
CA ARG A 179 -11.26 8.74 -4.43
C ARG A 179 -11.05 9.27 -3.01
N ILE A 180 -9.91 8.96 -2.39
CA ILE A 180 -9.60 9.48 -1.05
C ILE A 180 -9.23 10.97 -1.13
N VAL A 181 -8.44 11.36 -2.12
CA VAL A 181 -8.08 12.77 -2.36
C VAL A 181 -9.34 13.61 -2.56
N ASP A 182 -10.28 13.17 -3.39
CA ASP A 182 -11.58 13.84 -3.62
C ASP A 182 -12.42 13.93 -2.34
N LYS A 183 -12.38 12.93 -1.46
CA LYS A 183 -13.06 12.95 -0.15
C LYS A 183 -12.59 14.08 0.76
N TYR A 184 -11.34 14.51 0.61
CA TYR A 184 -10.71 15.59 1.38
C TYR A 184 -10.59 16.89 0.57
N ASP A 185 -11.39 17.06 -0.49
CA ASP A 185 -11.35 18.21 -1.40
C ASP A 185 -9.95 18.53 -1.92
N GLY A 186 -9.12 17.49 -2.04
CA GLY A 186 -7.71 17.58 -2.37
C GLY A 186 -7.41 17.64 -3.86
N SER A 187 -6.13 17.57 -4.17
CA SER A 187 -5.64 17.51 -5.55
C SER A 187 -4.52 16.47 -5.68
N MET A 188 -4.42 15.88 -6.88
CA MET A 188 -3.38 14.91 -7.22
C MET A 188 -2.86 15.20 -8.62
N ILE A 189 -1.55 15.24 -8.76
CA ILE A 189 -0.84 15.42 -10.03
C ILE A 189 0.16 14.28 -10.17
N GLU A 190 0.22 13.67 -11.34
CA GLU A 190 1.19 12.65 -11.69
C GLU A 190 1.94 13.03 -12.95
N GLU A 191 3.26 12.84 -12.93
CA GLU A 191 4.15 13.17 -14.03
C GLU A 191 5.06 11.98 -14.34
N TYR A 192 5.33 11.80 -15.65
CA TYR A 192 6.20 10.76 -16.17
C TYR A 192 7.14 11.40 -17.18
N GLU A 193 8.35 11.65 -16.76
CA GLU A 193 9.33 12.31 -17.57
C GLU A 193 10.71 11.69 -17.38
N ASN A 194 11.47 11.54 -18.49
CA ASN A 194 12.88 11.10 -18.49
C ASN A 194 13.16 9.80 -17.71
N GLY A 195 12.19 8.85 -17.68
CA GLY A 195 12.33 7.60 -16.91
C GLY A 195 12.09 7.76 -15.40
N GLN A 196 11.53 8.90 -15.00
CA GLN A 196 11.12 9.17 -13.62
C GLN A 196 9.59 9.29 -13.55
N PHE A 197 9.00 8.64 -12.57
CA PHE A 197 7.62 8.82 -12.14
C PHE A 197 7.63 9.74 -10.93
N GLU A 198 6.76 10.74 -10.94
CA GLU A 198 6.51 11.62 -9.82
C GLU A 198 5.01 11.74 -9.57
N ILE A 199 4.62 11.75 -8.30
CA ILE A 199 3.25 12.01 -7.89
C ILE A 199 3.25 12.98 -6.71
N ALA A 200 2.36 13.97 -6.79
CA ALA A 200 2.12 14.93 -5.72
C ALA A 200 0.64 14.94 -5.35
N ILE A 201 0.35 14.87 -4.05
CA ILE A 201 -0.99 14.83 -3.48
C ILE A 201 -1.08 15.90 -2.40
N ILE A 202 -2.19 16.64 -2.42
CA ILE A 202 -2.56 17.57 -1.36
C ILE A 202 -3.95 17.16 -0.86
N ILE A 203 -4.09 17.01 0.44
CA ILE A 203 -5.40 16.81 1.10
C ILE A 203 -5.60 17.83 2.20
N TYR A 204 -6.82 18.32 2.34
CA TYR A 204 -7.19 19.32 3.33
C TYR A 204 -7.78 18.63 4.56
N LEU A 205 -7.29 19.01 5.74
CA LEU A 205 -7.83 18.54 7.02
C LEU A 205 -8.53 19.71 7.72
N GLU A 206 -9.76 19.46 8.16
CA GLU A 206 -10.53 20.42 8.97
C GLU A 206 -9.96 20.61 10.39
#